data_f42c4f6e177314d6aa4ba0cd542fffc4
#
_entry.id   f42c4f6e177314d6aa4ba0cd542fffc4
#
_cell.length_a   1.000
_cell.length_b   1.000
_cell.length_c   1.000
_cell.angle_alpha   90.00
_cell.angle_beta   90.00
_cell.angle_gamma   90.00
#
_symmetry.space_group_name_H-M   'P 1'
#
loop_
_entity.id
_entity.type
_entity.pdbx_description
1 polymer ?
#
loop_
_entity_poly.entity_id
_entity_poly.type
_entity_poly.pdbx_seq_one_letter_code
_entity_poly.pdbx_strand_id
1 'polypeptide(L)'
;SSAASEVYKRQIMDKVNYGLYLVTNTNICPREKLLSVTESAIKGGVTLVQLREKDISTREFFAEASELKKLCKHYDVPLLINDRIDIALAVDADGIHIGQSDMPLKVSRRILGSNKIIGLSAGNVNQAVEALNDGADYLGVGAVFPTSTKKDASNVGIDMLKQVRKSVDIPIVGIGGINPDN
;
A
#
# COMPACT_ATOMS: atom_id res chain seq x y z
N SER A 1 14.31 -20.55 -13.08
CA SER A 1 15.08 -20.65 -12.02
C SER A 1 15.08 -19.44 -11.11
N SER A 2 15.34 -19.64 -9.84
CA SER A 2 15.13 -18.65 -8.77
C SER A 2 15.97 -17.37 -8.89
N ALA A 3 17.22 -17.47 -9.31
CA ALA A 3 18.14 -16.32 -9.40
C ALA A 3 17.70 -15.25 -10.42
N ALA A 4 17.21 -15.64 -11.60
CA ALA A 4 16.71 -14.69 -12.59
C ALA A 4 15.42 -13.99 -12.11
N SER A 5 14.57 -14.71 -11.36
CA SER A 5 13.37 -14.15 -10.72
C SER A 5 13.72 -13.14 -9.62
N GLU A 6 14.75 -13.43 -8.81
CA GLU A 6 15.21 -12.50 -7.76
C GLU A 6 15.88 -11.24 -8.32
N VAL A 7 16.67 -11.36 -9.39
CA VAL A 7 17.27 -10.22 -10.08
C VAL A 7 16.18 -9.33 -10.70
N TYR A 8 15.18 -9.93 -11.33
CA TYR A 8 14.04 -9.20 -11.91
C TYR A 8 13.20 -8.53 -10.83
N LYS A 9 12.94 -9.23 -9.72
CA LYS A 9 12.26 -8.69 -8.53
C LYS A 9 13.02 -7.46 -7.98
N ARG A 10 14.32 -7.55 -7.77
CA ARG A 10 15.14 -6.41 -7.33
C ARG A 10 15.01 -5.23 -8.28
N GLN A 11 15.10 -5.45 -9.59
CA GLN A 11 15.00 -4.37 -10.58
C GLN A 11 13.64 -3.66 -10.59
N ILE A 12 12.52 -4.35 -10.29
CA ILE A 12 11.20 -3.73 -10.17
C ILE A 12 11.09 -2.98 -8.85
N MET A 13 11.55 -3.57 -7.76
CA MET A 13 11.45 -3.00 -6.41
C MET A 13 12.36 -1.80 -6.20
N ASP A 14 13.55 -1.80 -6.80
CA ASP A 14 14.45 -0.64 -6.82
C ASP A 14 13.86 0.56 -7.58
N LYS A 15 12.79 0.37 -8.35
CA LYS A 15 12.09 1.43 -9.09
C LYS A 15 10.89 2.02 -8.36
N VAL A 16 10.38 1.36 -7.30
CA VAL A 16 9.21 1.88 -6.58
C VAL A 16 9.62 3.03 -5.69
N ASN A 17 9.11 4.20 -6.00
CA ASN A 17 9.31 5.39 -5.18
C ASN A 17 8.20 5.49 -4.12
N TYR A 18 8.54 5.24 -2.87
CA TYR A 18 7.63 5.36 -1.72
C TYR A 18 7.58 6.79 -1.13
N GLY A 19 8.12 7.78 -1.82
CA GLY A 19 8.29 9.14 -1.29
C GLY A 19 6.99 9.88 -1.01
N LEU A 20 5.98 9.75 -1.86
CA LEU A 20 4.65 10.31 -1.64
C LEU A 20 3.58 9.32 -2.06
N TYR A 21 2.90 8.74 -1.06
CA TYR A 21 1.97 7.64 -1.23
C TYR A 21 0.53 8.06 -0.93
N LEU A 22 -0.30 8.08 -1.96
CA LEU A 22 -1.73 8.35 -1.84
C LEU A 22 -2.51 7.08 -1.49
N VAL A 23 -3.25 7.10 -0.39
CA VAL A 23 -4.27 6.10 -0.06
C VAL A 23 -5.64 6.74 -0.23
N THR A 24 -6.47 6.21 -1.12
CA THR A 24 -7.81 6.76 -1.38
C THR A 24 -8.76 6.51 -0.20
N ASN A 25 -9.72 7.41 -0.02
CA ASN A 25 -10.75 7.30 0.99
C ASN A 25 -12.04 7.97 0.50
N THR A 26 -13.02 7.17 0.13
CA THR A 26 -14.31 7.66 -0.39
C THR A 26 -15.20 8.32 0.65
N ASN A 27 -14.90 8.18 1.95
CA ASN A 27 -15.54 8.98 3.00
C ASN A 27 -15.07 10.46 3.00
N ILE A 28 -13.91 10.74 2.38
CA ILE A 28 -13.34 12.09 2.27
C ILE A 28 -13.48 12.63 0.86
N CYS A 29 -13.20 11.80 -0.14
CA CYS A 29 -13.29 12.14 -1.56
C CYS A 29 -14.48 11.39 -2.19
N PRO A 30 -15.55 12.08 -2.63
CA PRO A 30 -16.66 11.42 -3.33
C PRO A 30 -16.19 10.61 -4.53
N ARG A 31 -16.85 9.47 -4.78
CA ARG A 31 -16.47 8.50 -5.83
C ARG A 31 -16.36 9.11 -7.21
N GLU A 32 -17.30 9.95 -7.56
CA GLU A 32 -17.34 10.65 -8.85
C GLU A 32 -16.10 11.54 -9.07
N LYS A 33 -15.39 11.89 -8.00
CA LYS A 33 -14.14 12.68 -8.05
C LYS A 33 -12.87 11.84 -7.92
N LEU A 34 -12.98 10.55 -7.66
CA LEU A 34 -11.83 9.67 -7.38
C LEU A 34 -10.75 9.79 -8.46
N LEU A 35 -11.11 9.66 -9.73
CA LEU A 35 -10.15 9.72 -10.84
C LEU A 35 -9.52 11.12 -10.97
N SER A 36 -10.32 12.18 -10.96
CA SER A 36 -9.82 13.54 -11.13
C SER A 36 -8.94 14.01 -9.97
N VAL A 37 -9.28 13.62 -8.73
CA VAL A 37 -8.47 13.92 -7.54
C VAL A 37 -7.17 13.12 -7.56
N THR A 38 -7.22 11.82 -7.93
CA THR A 38 -6.01 11.01 -8.05
C THR A 38 -5.09 11.54 -9.15
N GLU A 39 -5.64 11.92 -10.30
CA GLU A 39 -4.85 12.53 -11.38
C GLU A 39 -4.16 13.82 -10.92
N SER A 40 -4.90 14.69 -10.24
CA SER A 40 -4.34 15.93 -9.69
C SER A 40 -3.24 15.65 -8.66
N ALA A 41 -3.41 14.64 -7.82
CA ALA A 41 -2.40 14.22 -6.85
C ALA A 41 -1.14 13.67 -7.52
N ILE A 42 -1.28 12.86 -8.58
CA ILE A 42 -0.14 12.36 -9.38
C ILE A 42 0.60 13.53 -10.03
N LYS A 43 -0.10 14.47 -10.65
CA LYS A 43 0.50 15.69 -11.21
C LYS A 43 1.19 16.55 -10.14
N GLY A 44 0.73 16.48 -8.89
CA GLY A 44 1.32 17.11 -7.72
C GLY A 44 2.52 16.36 -7.11
N GLY A 45 2.90 15.21 -7.67
CA GLY A 45 4.10 14.47 -7.26
C GLY A 45 3.85 13.17 -6.50
N VAL A 46 2.62 12.66 -6.44
CA VAL A 46 2.34 11.31 -5.89
C VAL A 46 3.06 10.26 -6.74
N THR A 47 3.77 9.38 -6.07
CA THR A 47 4.64 8.36 -6.67
C THR A 47 4.12 6.92 -6.49
N LEU A 48 3.08 6.73 -5.68
CA LEU A 48 2.44 5.45 -5.42
C LEU A 48 0.98 5.69 -5.05
N VAL A 49 0.06 4.89 -5.57
CA VAL A 49 -1.39 4.99 -5.29
C VAL A 49 -1.90 3.68 -4.71
N GLN A 50 -2.72 3.75 -3.67
CA GLN A 50 -3.48 2.63 -3.14
C GLN A 50 -4.98 2.92 -3.22
N LEU A 51 -5.72 2.07 -3.95
CA LEU A 51 -7.17 2.09 -3.91
C LEU A 51 -7.68 1.34 -2.68
N ARG A 52 -8.35 2.07 -1.79
CA ARG A 52 -8.91 1.53 -0.56
C ARG A 52 -10.41 1.75 -0.51
N GLU A 53 -11.16 0.66 -0.69
CA GLU A 53 -12.61 0.60 -0.58
C GLU A 53 -13.01 -0.46 0.44
N LYS A 54 -13.99 -0.15 1.31
CA LYS A 54 -14.43 -1.05 2.39
C LYS A 54 -15.90 -1.47 2.25
N ASP A 55 -16.74 -0.56 1.79
CA ASP A 55 -18.21 -0.70 1.90
C ASP A 55 -18.90 -0.68 0.52
N ILE A 56 -18.27 -1.31 -0.50
CA ILE A 56 -18.82 -1.40 -1.84
C ILE A 56 -18.88 -2.84 -2.34
N SER A 57 -19.70 -3.07 -3.36
CA SER A 57 -19.77 -4.38 -4.01
C SER A 57 -18.46 -4.71 -4.73
N THR A 58 -18.16 -5.99 -4.88
CA THR A 58 -17.01 -6.46 -5.67
C THR A 58 -17.04 -5.93 -7.11
N ARG A 59 -18.23 -5.81 -7.71
CA ARG A 59 -18.40 -5.28 -9.07
C ARG A 59 -18.00 -3.81 -9.16
N GLU A 60 -18.42 -3.00 -8.21
CA GLU A 60 -18.05 -1.58 -8.15
C GLU A 60 -16.56 -1.41 -7.88
N PHE A 61 -15.99 -2.17 -6.93
CA PHE A 61 -14.56 -2.14 -6.66
C PHE A 61 -13.74 -2.50 -7.90
N PHE A 62 -14.14 -3.55 -8.62
CA PHE A 62 -13.48 -3.95 -9.87
C PHE A 62 -13.55 -2.83 -10.93
N ALA A 63 -14.70 -2.18 -11.08
CA ALA A 63 -14.86 -1.09 -12.04
C ALA A 63 -13.96 0.11 -11.69
N GLU A 64 -13.96 0.56 -10.43
CA GLU A 64 -13.10 1.65 -9.94
C GLU A 64 -11.60 1.30 -10.09
N ALA A 65 -11.22 0.09 -9.69
CA ALA A 65 -9.84 -0.39 -9.82
C ALA A 65 -9.38 -0.42 -11.28
N SER A 66 -10.25 -0.84 -12.21
CA SER A 66 -9.96 -0.91 -13.64
C SER A 66 -9.68 0.48 -14.23
N GLU A 67 -10.50 1.47 -13.90
CA GLU A 67 -10.32 2.84 -14.38
C GLU A 67 -9.08 3.48 -13.73
N LEU A 68 -8.88 3.27 -12.44
CA LEU A 68 -7.71 3.80 -11.74
C LEU A 68 -6.41 3.17 -12.24
N LYS A 69 -6.42 1.86 -12.60
CA LYS A 69 -5.25 1.20 -13.21
C LYS A 69 -4.88 1.82 -14.56
N LYS A 70 -5.86 2.16 -15.39
CA LYS A 70 -5.60 2.85 -16.66
C LYS A 70 -4.95 4.22 -16.42
N LEU A 71 -5.49 4.99 -15.47
CA LEU A 71 -4.95 6.29 -15.10
C LEU A 71 -3.51 6.18 -14.58
N CYS A 72 -3.28 5.32 -13.60
CA CYS A 72 -1.95 5.12 -13.00
C CYS A 72 -0.93 4.67 -14.05
N LYS A 73 -1.32 3.74 -14.94
CA LYS A 73 -0.47 3.28 -16.04
C LYS A 73 -0.11 4.41 -17.02
N HIS A 74 -1.04 5.33 -17.30
CA HIS A 74 -0.78 6.48 -18.17
C HIS A 74 0.33 7.40 -17.61
N TYR A 75 0.42 7.52 -16.29
CA TYR A 75 1.41 8.34 -15.61
C TYR A 75 2.63 7.55 -15.09
N ASP A 76 2.74 6.26 -15.41
CA ASP A 76 3.79 5.35 -14.90
C ASP A 76 3.89 5.34 -13.36
N VAL A 77 2.75 5.43 -12.68
CA VAL A 77 2.63 5.36 -11.22
C VAL A 77 2.06 4.00 -10.83
N PRO A 78 2.70 3.23 -9.93
CA PRO A 78 2.17 1.95 -9.49
C PRO A 78 0.83 2.09 -8.76
N LEU A 79 -0.09 1.12 -8.99
CA LEU A 79 -1.35 0.98 -8.27
C LEU A 79 -1.33 -0.25 -7.38
N LEU A 80 -1.58 -0.06 -6.10
CA LEU A 80 -1.84 -1.13 -5.14
C LEU A 80 -3.33 -1.20 -4.79
N ILE A 81 -3.82 -2.41 -4.51
CA ILE A 81 -5.18 -2.64 -4.03
C ILE A 81 -5.13 -2.98 -2.53
N ASN A 82 -5.99 -2.34 -1.75
CA ASN A 82 -6.09 -2.64 -0.33
C ASN A 82 -6.87 -3.95 -0.11
N ASP A 83 -6.29 -4.90 0.64
CA ASP A 83 -6.82 -6.19 1.11
C ASP A 83 -7.25 -7.19 0.03
N ARG A 84 -7.82 -6.75 -1.07
CA ARG A 84 -8.51 -7.57 -2.07
C ARG A 84 -7.56 -8.12 -3.14
N ILE A 85 -6.99 -9.31 -2.88
CA ILE A 85 -6.09 -10.02 -3.81
C ILE A 85 -6.80 -10.37 -5.13
N ASP A 86 -8.06 -10.77 -5.07
CA ASP A 86 -8.88 -11.10 -6.23
C ASP A 86 -9.05 -9.89 -7.18
N ILE A 87 -9.31 -8.71 -6.63
CA ILE A 87 -9.38 -7.46 -7.41
C ILE A 87 -8.01 -7.11 -7.99
N ALA A 88 -6.95 -7.22 -7.19
CA ALA A 88 -5.58 -6.93 -7.65
C ALA A 88 -5.18 -7.80 -8.84
N LEU A 89 -5.49 -9.09 -8.80
CA LEU A 89 -5.26 -10.02 -9.92
C LEU A 89 -6.13 -9.68 -11.13
N ALA A 90 -7.43 -9.41 -10.90
CA ALA A 90 -8.38 -9.16 -11.98
C ALA A 90 -8.06 -7.91 -12.81
N VAL A 91 -7.47 -6.86 -12.20
CA VAL A 91 -7.09 -5.61 -12.89
C VAL A 91 -5.59 -5.54 -13.22
N ASP A 92 -4.84 -6.60 -12.94
CA ASP A 92 -3.38 -6.63 -13.03
C ASP A 92 -2.71 -5.45 -12.31
N ALA A 93 -3.14 -5.18 -11.07
CA ALA A 93 -2.52 -4.16 -10.24
C ALA A 93 -1.06 -4.49 -9.95
N ASP A 94 -0.26 -3.48 -9.59
CA ASP A 94 1.17 -3.66 -9.33
C ASP A 94 1.44 -4.36 -7.99
N GLY A 95 0.41 -4.43 -7.12
CA GLY A 95 0.47 -5.17 -5.87
C GLY A 95 -0.71 -4.93 -4.95
N ILE A 96 -0.51 -5.24 -3.68
CA ILE A 96 -1.50 -5.07 -2.61
C ILE A 96 -0.89 -4.42 -1.38
N HIS A 97 -1.76 -3.89 -0.53
CA HIS A 97 -1.46 -3.58 0.87
C HIS A 97 -2.44 -4.30 1.77
N ILE A 98 -1.95 -5.02 2.77
CA ILE A 98 -2.75 -5.81 3.71
C ILE A 98 -2.50 -5.37 5.16
N GLY A 99 -3.49 -5.61 6.01
CA GLY A 99 -3.38 -5.44 7.46
C GLY A 99 -3.16 -6.76 8.20
N GLN A 100 -3.06 -6.69 9.52
CA GLN A 100 -2.78 -7.84 10.38
C GLN A 100 -3.93 -8.86 10.46
N SER A 101 -5.16 -8.45 10.14
CA SER A 101 -6.35 -9.29 10.13
C SER A 101 -6.75 -9.81 8.74
N ASP A 102 -6.01 -9.39 7.71
CA ASP A 102 -6.28 -9.81 6.35
C ASP A 102 -5.60 -11.15 6.01
N MET A 103 -5.56 -11.52 4.74
CA MET A 103 -4.91 -12.76 4.32
C MET A 103 -3.42 -12.76 4.73
N PRO A 104 -2.92 -13.84 5.38
CA PRO A 104 -1.51 -13.91 5.79
C PRO A 104 -0.55 -13.64 4.62
N LEU A 105 0.51 -12.89 4.90
CA LEU A 105 1.47 -12.41 3.88
C LEU A 105 2.06 -13.55 3.06
N LYS A 106 2.48 -14.65 3.68
CA LYS A 106 3.01 -15.84 2.97
C LYS A 106 2.00 -16.42 1.97
N VAL A 107 0.73 -16.44 2.33
CA VAL A 107 -0.35 -16.92 1.45
C VAL A 107 -0.55 -15.94 0.30
N SER A 108 -0.60 -14.65 0.61
CA SER A 108 -0.71 -13.57 -0.38
C SER A 108 0.44 -13.62 -1.38
N ARG A 109 1.68 -13.81 -0.91
CA ARG A 109 2.86 -13.96 -1.76
C ARG A 109 2.78 -15.18 -2.68
N ARG A 110 2.29 -16.32 -2.16
CA ARG A 110 2.11 -17.52 -2.97
C ARG A 110 1.10 -17.32 -4.10
N ILE A 111 0.02 -16.56 -3.85
CA ILE A 111 -1.04 -16.29 -4.82
C ILE A 111 -0.57 -15.27 -5.87
N LEU A 112 0.06 -14.19 -5.43
CA LEU A 112 0.46 -13.07 -6.29
C LEU A 112 1.78 -13.31 -7.03
N GLY A 113 2.60 -14.26 -6.55
CA GLY A 113 3.94 -14.50 -7.09
C GLY A 113 4.96 -13.46 -6.62
N SER A 114 6.18 -13.57 -7.15
CA SER A 114 7.33 -12.74 -6.75
C SER A 114 7.34 -11.32 -7.35
N ASN A 115 6.56 -11.09 -8.41
CA ASN A 115 6.64 -9.85 -9.20
C ASN A 115 5.66 -8.76 -8.75
N LYS A 116 4.79 -9.06 -7.78
CA LYS A 116 3.83 -8.08 -7.24
C LYS A 116 4.31 -7.54 -5.91
N ILE A 117 4.08 -6.26 -5.69
CA ILE A 117 4.40 -5.57 -4.44
C ILE A 117 3.42 -6.01 -3.35
N ILE A 118 3.91 -6.39 -2.18
CA ILE A 118 3.07 -6.63 -1.00
C ILE A 118 3.56 -5.77 0.16
N GLY A 119 2.74 -4.79 0.52
CA GLY A 119 2.91 -4.02 1.76
C GLY A 119 2.13 -4.62 2.90
N LEU A 120 2.66 -4.53 4.11
CA LEU A 120 1.96 -4.95 5.33
C LEU A 120 1.95 -3.82 6.37
N SER A 121 0.79 -3.60 6.99
CA SER A 121 0.68 -2.69 8.14
C SER A 121 1.37 -3.31 9.37
N ALA A 122 2.23 -2.55 10.05
CA ALA A 122 2.89 -2.98 11.28
C ALA A 122 2.76 -1.89 12.36
N GLY A 123 2.27 -2.27 13.53
CA GLY A 123 2.08 -1.38 14.68
C GLY A 123 3.19 -1.47 15.74
N ASN A 124 4.11 -2.43 15.62
CA ASN A 124 5.20 -2.65 16.55
C ASN A 124 6.37 -3.41 15.91
N VAL A 125 7.49 -3.53 16.65
CA VAL A 125 8.72 -4.18 16.19
C VAL A 125 8.50 -5.64 15.82
N ASN A 126 7.75 -6.40 16.63
CA ASN A 126 7.53 -7.83 16.37
C ASN A 126 6.81 -8.05 15.05
N GLN A 127 5.75 -7.30 14.78
CA GLN A 127 5.02 -7.34 13.51
C GLN A 127 5.91 -6.92 12.32
N ALA A 128 6.80 -5.95 12.52
CA ALA A 128 7.71 -5.51 11.47
C ALA A 128 8.75 -6.58 11.11
N VAL A 129 9.34 -7.24 12.12
CA VAL A 129 10.32 -8.32 11.93
C VAL A 129 9.65 -9.55 11.31
N GLU A 130 8.44 -9.90 11.75
CA GLU A 130 7.67 -11.00 11.17
C GLU A 130 7.35 -10.71 9.71
N ALA A 131 6.88 -9.51 9.40
CA ALA A 131 6.59 -9.09 8.02
C ALA A 131 7.82 -9.17 7.11
N LEU A 132 8.99 -8.73 7.58
CA LEU A 132 10.26 -8.87 6.87
C LEU A 132 10.58 -10.35 6.57
N ASN A 133 10.50 -11.21 7.58
CA ASN A 133 10.75 -12.64 7.45
C ASN A 133 9.76 -13.34 6.51
N ASP A 134 8.53 -12.84 6.45
CA ASP A 134 7.45 -13.37 5.61
C ASP A 134 7.49 -12.80 4.17
N GLY A 135 8.40 -11.88 3.87
CA GLY A 135 8.66 -11.36 2.54
C GLY A 135 7.80 -10.15 2.15
N ALA A 136 7.50 -9.27 3.09
CA ALA A 136 6.96 -7.94 2.79
C ALA A 136 7.97 -7.12 1.98
N ASP A 137 7.47 -6.36 1.04
CA ASP A 137 8.29 -5.47 0.21
C ASP A 137 8.43 -4.08 0.85
N TYR A 138 7.46 -3.67 1.65
CA TYR A 138 7.51 -2.47 2.48
C TYR A 138 6.54 -2.59 3.66
N LEU A 139 6.68 -1.71 4.64
CA LEU A 139 5.78 -1.59 5.79
C LEU A 139 5.00 -0.28 5.76
N GLY A 140 3.71 -0.36 6.09
CA GLY A 140 2.92 0.80 6.51
C GLY A 140 2.93 0.90 8.03
N VAL A 141 3.46 1.97 8.58
CA VAL A 141 3.54 2.16 10.04
C VAL A 141 2.72 3.37 10.46
N GLY A 142 1.74 3.15 11.32
CA GLY A 142 0.84 4.20 11.79
C GLY A 142 -0.23 3.68 12.76
N ALA A 143 -0.99 4.59 13.40
CA ALA A 143 -0.97 6.04 13.17
C ALA A 143 0.25 6.69 13.84
N VAL A 144 1.01 7.51 13.08
CA VAL A 144 2.18 8.21 13.60
C VAL A 144 1.74 9.34 14.52
N PHE A 145 0.66 10.05 14.17
CA PHE A 145 -0.01 11.05 14.98
C PHE A 145 -1.50 10.68 15.15
N PRO A 146 -2.18 11.20 16.17
CA PRO A 146 -3.61 10.94 16.40
C PRO A 146 -4.44 11.23 15.13
N THR A 147 -5.36 10.32 14.80
CA THR A 147 -6.25 10.45 13.62
C THR A 147 -7.55 9.73 13.84
N SER A 148 -8.63 10.26 13.25
CA SER A 148 -9.95 9.62 13.22
C SER A 148 -10.22 8.85 11.91
N THR A 149 -9.31 8.89 10.95
CA THR A 149 -9.53 8.36 9.60
C THR A 149 -9.64 6.83 9.57
N LYS A 150 -8.92 6.13 10.45
CA LYS A 150 -9.00 4.68 10.61
C LYS A 150 -9.33 4.36 12.07
N LYS A 151 -10.54 3.83 12.31
CA LYS A 151 -11.04 3.56 13.67
C LYS A 151 -10.20 2.52 14.45
N ASP A 152 -9.54 1.61 13.75
CA ASP A 152 -8.76 0.51 14.34
C ASP A 152 -7.25 0.84 14.42
N ALA A 153 -6.84 2.06 14.06
CA ALA A 153 -5.44 2.44 14.14
C ALA A 153 -5.04 2.70 15.59
N SER A 154 -4.20 1.84 16.15
CA SER A 154 -3.49 2.16 17.39
C SER A 154 -2.58 3.36 17.15
N ASN A 155 -2.50 4.27 18.13
CA ASN A 155 -1.52 5.35 18.06
C ASN A 155 -0.12 4.78 18.27
N VAL A 156 0.61 4.60 17.19
CA VAL A 156 1.96 4.03 17.18
C VAL A 156 3.00 5.04 17.68
N GLY A 157 2.85 6.29 17.24
CA GLY A 157 3.76 7.38 17.62
C GLY A 157 5.12 7.31 16.93
N ILE A 158 5.86 8.42 17.05
CA ILE A 158 7.20 8.58 16.42
C ILE A 158 8.23 7.63 17.03
N ASP A 159 8.17 7.37 18.33
CA ASP A 159 9.19 6.54 18.99
C ASP A 159 9.08 5.08 18.57
N MET A 160 7.88 4.54 18.40
CA MET A 160 7.70 3.21 17.85
C MET A 160 8.13 3.16 16.38
N LEU A 161 7.82 4.18 15.58
CA LEU A 161 8.30 4.27 14.19
C LEU A 161 9.84 4.20 14.13
N LYS A 162 10.54 4.91 15.03
CA LYS A 162 12.01 4.84 15.14
C LYS A 162 12.49 3.44 15.52
N GLN A 163 11.80 2.74 16.44
CA GLN A 163 12.14 1.39 16.84
C GLN A 163 11.94 0.39 15.69
N VAL A 164 10.82 0.50 14.98
CA VAL A 164 10.56 -0.30 13.77
C VAL A 164 11.66 -0.05 12.73
N ARG A 165 12.02 1.20 12.45
CA ARG A 165 13.09 1.52 11.49
C ARG A 165 14.44 0.90 11.85
N LYS A 166 14.76 0.79 13.16
CA LYS A 166 15.99 0.15 13.62
C LYS A 166 15.97 -1.37 13.50
N SER A 167 14.79 -1.98 13.42
CA SER A 167 14.62 -3.45 13.43
C SER A 167 14.57 -4.08 12.04
N VAL A 168 14.30 -3.30 10.99
CA VAL A 168 14.16 -3.78 9.61
C VAL A 168 14.85 -2.83 8.63
N ASP A 169 15.24 -3.33 7.47
CA ASP A 169 15.91 -2.57 6.40
C ASP A 169 15.02 -2.26 5.19
N ILE A 170 13.86 -2.92 5.06
CA ILE A 170 12.90 -2.64 3.99
C ILE A 170 12.28 -1.24 4.12
N PRO A 171 11.74 -0.66 3.02
CA PRO A 171 11.07 0.64 3.05
C PRO A 171 9.95 0.71 4.07
N ILE A 172 9.80 1.88 4.71
CA ILE A 172 8.73 2.17 5.65
C ILE A 172 7.99 3.42 5.18
N VAL A 173 6.68 3.34 5.14
CA VAL A 173 5.79 4.48 4.88
C VAL A 173 5.07 4.82 6.18
N GLY A 174 5.31 6.02 6.70
CA GLY A 174 4.57 6.55 7.85
C GLY A 174 3.19 7.07 7.40
N ILE A 175 2.16 6.76 8.17
CA ILE A 175 0.79 7.19 7.89
C ILE A 175 0.03 7.50 9.17
N GLY A 176 -0.99 8.35 9.06
CA GLY A 176 -1.91 8.71 10.14
C GLY A 176 -1.56 10.03 10.84
N GLY A 177 -2.44 11.00 10.68
CA GLY A 177 -2.37 12.31 11.31
C GLY A 177 -1.24 13.22 10.83
N ILE A 178 -0.53 12.84 9.77
CA ILE A 178 0.56 13.64 9.17
C ILE A 178 -0.07 14.81 8.39
N ASN A 179 0.45 16.01 8.59
CA ASN A 179 0.01 17.23 7.94
C ASN A 179 1.20 18.22 7.79
N PRO A 180 1.04 19.38 7.13
CA PRO A 180 2.13 20.32 6.90
C PRO A 180 2.80 20.87 8.17
N ASP A 181 2.12 20.81 9.33
CA ASP A 181 2.61 21.40 10.60
C ASP A 181 3.45 20.39 11.43
N ASN A 182 3.42 19.11 11.08
CA ASN A 182 4.09 18.04 11.83
C ASN A 182 4.96 17.10 10.98
#